data_c1a9b34fa76c4f05c491281750936cee
#
_entry.id   c1a9b34fa76c4f05c491281750936cee
#
_cell.length_a   1.000
_cell.length_b   1.000
_cell.length_c   1.000
_cell.angle_alpha   90.00
_cell.angle_beta   90.00
_cell.angle_gamma   90.00
#
_symmetry.space_group_name_H-M   'P 1'
#
loop_
_entity.id
_entity.type
_entity.pdbx_description
1 polymer ?
#
loop_
_entity_poly.entity_id
_entity_poly.type
_entity_poly.pdbx_seq_one_letter_code
_entity_poly.pdbx_strand_id
1 'polypeptide(L)'
;MKIGVMLESFLHDPALRVPQDHVGAARSLDSPLKRTVPLAQSVGAAGIQAYASYGELQPENMTPALVKEWLDIVKSHGMVFSAICGDLGSPGFEDEAQNKDRVERSKRILDLAKQLECNVVTTHIGTVPAEENAKKEVMRKACRELALYADSIGSSFAVETGPETAQILLEFLDSLGAGGVRVNYDPANLVMCVADDPVKGVHTLGKYIVHTHAKDGVQLTANPVTWEELPLGKGGVKWDEYLMALNKIGFGGFLTIEREVGDSPEADIRMAADFLRERLAALGL
;
A
#
# COMPACT_ATOMS: atom_id res chain seq x y z
N MET A 1 15.29 1.62 7.98
CA MET A 1 13.85 1.64 7.59
C MET A 1 13.10 2.62 8.48
N LYS A 2 11.94 3.14 8.03
CA LYS A 2 11.13 4.14 8.74
C LYS A 2 9.73 3.59 9.00
N ILE A 3 9.06 4.05 10.05
CA ILE A 3 7.66 3.69 10.31
C ILE A 3 6.75 4.57 9.46
N GLY A 4 5.84 3.95 8.72
CA GLY A 4 4.71 4.60 8.06
C GLY A 4 3.40 4.11 8.65
N VAL A 5 2.29 4.80 8.36
CA VAL A 5 0.94 4.37 8.77
C VAL A 5 -0.05 4.67 7.64
N MET A 6 -0.94 3.73 7.35
CA MET A 6 -2.13 3.95 6.53
C MET A 6 -3.15 4.74 7.38
N LEU A 7 -3.52 5.93 6.93
CA LEU A 7 -4.42 6.79 7.71
C LEU A 7 -5.81 6.19 7.90
N GLU A 8 -6.32 5.52 6.88
CA GLU A 8 -7.64 4.88 6.92
C GLU A 8 -7.71 3.75 7.95
N SER A 9 -6.57 3.15 8.33
CA SER A 9 -6.55 2.16 9.40
C SER A 9 -7.08 2.71 10.73
N PHE A 10 -6.90 4.01 11.02
CA PHE A 10 -7.49 4.64 12.18
C PHE A 10 -9.01 4.81 12.05
N LEU A 11 -9.54 4.95 10.84
CA LEU A 11 -10.97 5.18 10.60
C LEU A 11 -11.84 3.93 10.80
N HIS A 12 -11.24 2.77 11.02
CA HIS A 12 -11.97 1.57 11.48
C HIS A 12 -12.50 1.74 12.91
N ASP A 13 -11.95 2.69 13.68
CA ASP A 13 -12.48 3.04 15.00
C ASP A 13 -13.88 3.68 14.86
N PRO A 14 -14.93 3.12 15.52
CA PRO A 14 -16.28 3.67 15.46
C PRO A 14 -16.37 5.13 15.93
N ALA A 15 -15.47 5.58 16.84
CA ALA A 15 -15.43 6.96 17.34
C ALA A 15 -14.95 7.96 16.27
N LEU A 16 -14.21 7.50 15.26
CA LEU A 16 -13.69 8.33 14.16
C LEU A 16 -14.50 8.20 12.88
N ARG A 17 -15.44 7.24 12.80
CA ARG A 17 -16.31 7.05 11.64
C ARG A 17 -17.27 8.23 11.52
N VAL A 18 -17.24 8.89 10.36
CA VAL A 18 -18.31 9.82 9.97
C VAL A 18 -19.31 9.05 9.11
N PRO A 19 -20.64 9.25 9.29
CA PRO A 19 -21.63 8.68 8.40
C PRO A 19 -21.30 9.00 6.94
N GLN A 20 -21.44 8.01 6.04
CA GLN A 20 -21.08 8.11 4.62
C GLN A 20 -21.90 9.16 3.83
N ASP A 21 -22.87 9.82 4.47
CA ASP A 21 -23.83 10.74 3.83
C ASP A 21 -23.30 12.16 3.59
N HIS A 22 -22.03 12.44 3.94
CA HIS A 22 -21.45 13.78 3.83
C HIS A 22 -20.49 13.92 2.64
N VAL A 23 -21.01 13.84 1.42
CA VAL A 23 -20.30 14.22 0.18
C VAL A 23 -19.81 15.69 0.17
N GLY A 24 -20.15 16.47 1.18
CA GLY A 24 -19.78 17.88 1.32
C GLY A 24 -18.66 18.18 2.35
N ALA A 25 -18.23 17.21 3.16
CA ALA A 25 -17.26 17.44 4.25
C ALA A 25 -15.80 17.57 3.80
N ALA A 26 -15.49 17.30 2.55
CA ALA A 26 -14.13 17.28 2.01
C ALA A 26 -13.41 18.65 1.99
N ARG A 27 -14.08 19.73 2.41
CA ARG A 27 -13.55 21.11 2.35
C ARG A 27 -13.31 21.75 3.73
N SER A 28 -13.43 21.00 4.80
CA SER A 28 -13.32 21.51 6.16
C SER A 28 -12.03 21.00 6.83
N LEU A 29 -11.45 21.83 7.74
CA LEU A 29 -10.41 21.41 8.69
C LEU A 29 -10.88 20.24 9.58
N ASP A 30 -12.15 19.92 9.55
CA ASP A 30 -12.83 18.87 10.31
C ASP A 30 -12.95 17.54 9.54
N SER A 31 -12.16 17.37 8.49
CA SER A 31 -12.07 16.11 7.73
C SER A 31 -11.65 14.94 8.63
N PRO A 32 -12.37 13.80 8.58
CA PRO A 32 -11.98 12.60 9.34
C PRO A 32 -10.54 12.18 9.06
N LEU A 33 -10.12 12.21 7.81
CA LEU A 33 -8.77 11.82 7.42
C LEU A 33 -7.70 12.78 7.98
N LYS A 34 -7.96 14.09 8.01
CA LYS A 34 -7.03 15.06 8.62
C LYS A 34 -6.88 14.84 10.14
N ARG A 35 -7.93 14.37 10.82
CA ARG A 35 -7.86 14.06 12.26
C ARG A 35 -6.94 12.88 12.58
N THR A 36 -6.68 12.00 11.63
CA THR A 36 -5.78 10.85 11.82
C THR A 36 -4.30 11.22 11.71
N VAL A 37 -3.95 12.36 11.13
CA VAL A 37 -2.55 12.80 10.98
C VAL A 37 -1.86 13.00 12.35
N PRO A 38 -2.47 13.69 13.35
CA PRO A 38 -1.90 13.74 14.71
C PRO A 38 -1.77 12.36 15.38
N LEU A 39 -2.68 11.41 15.08
CA LEU A 39 -2.60 10.05 15.61
C LEU A 39 -1.39 9.32 15.01
N ALA A 40 -1.16 9.44 13.71
CA ALA A 40 0.04 8.90 13.06
C ALA A 40 1.32 9.48 13.67
N GLN A 41 1.38 10.79 13.93
CA GLN A 41 2.49 11.41 14.63
C GLN A 41 2.66 10.83 16.05
N SER A 42 1.56 10.64 16.79
CA SER A 42 1.60 10.16 18.19
C SER A 42 2.19 8.75 18.33
N VAL A 43 2.12 7.94 17.28
CA VAL A 43 2.76 6.62 17.23
C VAL A 43 4.17 6.67 16.63
N GLY A 44 4.71 7.87 16.38
CA GLY A 44 6.08 8.08 15.88
C GLY A 44 6.25 7.71 14.40
N ALA A 45 5.20 7.82 13.59
CA ALA A 45 5.30 7.67 12.15
C ALA A 45 6.16 8.79 11.54
N ALA A 46 6.99 8.44 10.57
CA ALA A 46 7.74 9.37 9.73
C ALA A 46 7.09 9.56 8.35
N GLY A 47 6.13 8.73 8.00
CA GLY A 47 5.37 8.80 6.77
C GLY A 47 3.94 8.32 6.92
N ILE A 48 3.11 8.79 6.00
CA ILE A 48 1.70 8.38 5.92
C ILE A 48 1.39 7.85 4.53
N GLN A 49 0.43 6.95 4.45
CA GLN A 49 -0.23 6.52 3.22
C GLN A 49 -1.72 6.81 3.35
N ALA A 50 -2.36 7.21 2.26
CA ALA A 50 -3.79 7.49 2.24
C ALA A 50 -4.39 7.17 0.86
N TYR A 51 -5.69 6.82 0.82
CA TYR A 51 -6.40 6.53 -0.41
C TYR A 51 -6.68 7.80 -1.22
N ALA A 52 -6.42 7.69 -2.55
CA ALA A 52 -6.82 8.69 -3.55
C ALA A 52 -7.79 8.12 -4.59
N SER A 53 -8.14 6.86 -4.50
CA SER A 53 -9.16 6.25 -5.37
C SER A 53 -10.59 6.60 -4.99
N TYR A 54 -10.79 7.05 -3.76
CA TYR A 54 -12.05 7.55 -3.21
C TYR A 54 -11.78 8.63 -2.14
N GLY A 55 -12.85 9.28 -1.66
CA GLY A 55 -12.78 10.23 -0.56
C GLY A 55 -12.19 11.59 -0.96
N GLU A 56 -11.59 12.26 0.03
CA GLU A 56 -11.17 13.65 -0.14
C GLU A 56 -9.91 13.84 -0.99
N LEU A 57 -9.02 12.84 -1.03
CA LEU A 57 -7.80 12.89 -1.85
C LEU A 57 -8.03 12.42 -3.30
N GLN A 58 -9.27 12.19 -3.74
CA GLN A 58 -9.50 11.93 -5.17
C GLN A 58 -8.97 13.08 -6.03
N PRO A 59 -8.28 12.80 -7.16
CA PRO A 59 -7.74 13.84 -8.04
C PRO A 59 -8.78 14.91 -8.42
N GLU A 60 -10.03 14.52 -8.60
CA GLU A 60 -11.14 15.41 -8.96
C GLU A 60 -11.50 16.41 -7.86
N ASN A 61 -11.17 16.10 -6.61
CA ASN A 61 -11.42 16.96 -5.44
C ASN A 61 -10.23 17.85 -5.12
N MET A 62 -9.03 17.53 -5.60
CA MET A 62 -7.78 18.15 -5.20
C MET A 62 -7.46 19.37 -6.05
N THR A 63 -7.73 20.56 -5.49
CA THR A 63 -7.26 21.83 -6.04
C THR A 63 -5.81 22.11 -5.59
N PRO A 64 -5.06 22.99 -6.28
CA PRO A 64 -3.72 23.39 -5.82
C PRO A 64 -3.68 23.91 -4.37
N ALA A 65 -4.74 24.57 -3.92
CA ALA A 65 -4.86 25.03 -2.53
C ALA A 65 -5.00 23.88 -1.54
N LEU A 66 -5.78 22.86 -1.88
CA LEU A 66 -5.94 21.66 -1.04
C LEU A 66 -4.68 20.81 -1.04
N VAL A 67 -3.97 20.68 -2.17
CA VAL A 67 -2.66 20.03 -2.21
C VAL A 67 -1.68 20.71 -1.26
N LYS A 68 -1.61 22.03 -1.31
CA LYS A 68 -0.76 22.82 -0.39
C LYS A 68 -1.18 22.62 1.06
N GLU A 69 -2.47 22.68 1.37
CA GLU A 69 -2.99 22.46 2.73
C GLU A 69 -2.59 21.09 3.27
N TRP A 70 -2.75 20.02 2.47
CA TRP A 70 -2.34 18.68 2.88
C TRP A 70 -0.84 18.58 3.12
N LEU A 71 -0.02 19.15 2.25
CA LEU A 71 1.43 19.19 2.43
C LEU A 71 1.82 19.96 3.69
N ASP A 72 1.20 21.11 3.96
CA ASP A 72 1.45 21.90 5.17
C ASP A 72 1.08 21.12 6.44
N ILE A 73 -0.08 20.46 6.45
CA ILE A 73 -0.52 19.61 7.58
C ILE A 73 0.50 18.49 7.83
N VAL A 74 0.82 17.68 6.82
CA VAL A 74 1.70 16.53 6.98
C VAL A 74 3.11 16.96 7.41
N LYS A 75 3.65 18.00 6.78
CA LYS A 75 4.98 18.57 7.11
C LYS A 75 5.01 19.20 8.51
N SER A 76 3.93 19.86 8.95
CA SER A 76 3.87 20.45 10.30
C SER A 76 3.93 19.38 11.42
N HIS A 77 3.57 18.13 11.10
CA HIS A 77 3.70 16.98 11.98
C HIS A 77 5.01 16.21 11.79
N GLY A 78 5.95 16.73 10.99
CA GLY A 78 7.27 16.12 10.76
C GLY A 78 7.23 14.87 9.86
N MET A 79 6.15 14.67 9.10
CA MET A 79 5.93 13.51 8.24
C MET A 79 5.98 13.87 6.76
N VAL A 80 5.96 12.84 5.91
CA VAL A 80 5.82 12.93 4.46
C VAL A 80 4.72 11.95 3.99
N PHE A 81 4.20 12.13 2.79
CA PHE A 81 3.48 11.07 2.11
C PHE A 81 4.48 9.99 1.68
N SER A 82 4.41 8.80 2.29
CA SER A 82 5.26 7.64 1.95
C SER A 82 4.76 6.91 0.71
N ALA A 83 3.45 6.88 0.54
CA ALA A 83 2.75 6.38 -0.63
C ALA A 83 1.34 6.99 -0.70
N ILE A 84 0.74 6.92 -1.88
CA ILE A 84 -0.68 7.19 -2.12
C ILE A 84 -1.34 5.87 -2.55
N CYS A 85 -2.45 5.49 -1.94
CA CYS A 85 -3.19 4.31 -2.35
C CYS A 85 -4.13 4.64 -3.51
N GLY A 86 -3.86 4.05 -4.66
CA GLY A 86 -4.62 4.20 -5.90
C GLY A 86 -5.45 2.97 -6.24
N ASP A 87 -5.76 2.11 -5.27
CA ASP A 87 -6.54 0.91 -5.52
C ASP A 87 -7.96 1.22 -5.96
N LEU A 88 -8.31 0.79 -7.16
CA LEU A 88 -9.62 0.98 -7.78
C LEU A 88 -10.58 -0.19 -7.51
N GLY A 89 -10.19 -1.12 -6.67
CA GLY A 89 -10.97 -2.30 -6.31
C GLY A 89 -11.11 -3.34 -7.43
N SER A 90 -11.84 -4.42 -7.14
CA SER A 90 -12.15 -5.49 -8.11
C SER A 90 -12.96 -4.95 -9.31
N PRO A 91 -12.75 -5.50 -10.52
CA PRO A 91 -11.93 -6.67 -10.87
C PRO A 91 -10.44 -6.43 -11.13
N GLY A 92 -9.86 -5.31 -10.75
CA GLY A 92 -8.49 -4.96 -11.09
C GLY A 92 -8.33 -4.63 -12.58
N PHE A 93 -7.22 -5.04 -13.21
CA PHE A 93 -6.95 -4.85 -14.63
C PHE A 93 -7.25 -6.10 -15.47
N GLU A 94 -8.05 -7.01 -14.96
CA GLU A 94 -8.44 -8.25 -15.60
C GLU A 94 -9.53 -8.06 -16.67
N ASP A 95 -10.28 -6.97 -16.60
CA ASP A 95 -11.40 -6.65 -17.49
C ASP A 95 -11.00 -5.59 -18.53
N GLU A 96 -10.81 -6.04 -19.78
CA GLU A 96 -10.41 -5.17 -20.89
C GLU A 96 -11.38 -3.99 -21.10
N ALA A 97 -12.69 -4.21 -20.87
CA ALA A 97 -13.70 -3.17 -21.06
C ALA A 97 -13.55 -2.00 -20.08
N GLN A 98 -13.04 -2.26 -18.89
CA GLN A 98 -12.83 -1.24 -17.86
C GLN A 98 -11.42 -0.62 -17.89
N ASN A 99 -10.45 -1.26 -18.56
CA ASN A 99 -9.05 -0.88 -18.45
C ASN A 99 -8.76 0.53 -18.95
N LYS A 100 -9.47 1.01 -19.97
CA LYS A 100 -9.29 2.39 -20.44
C LYS A 100 -9.54 3.41 -19.33
N ASP A 101 -10.65 3.27 -18.61
CA ASP A 101 -10.99 4.17 -17.49
C ASP A 101 -10.03 3.98 -16.30
N ARG A 102 -9.74 2.73 -15.94
CA ARG A 102 -8.83 2.41 -14.83
C ARG A 102 -7.42 2.96 -15.06
N VAL A 103 -6.88 2.80 -16.25
CA VAL A 103 -5.56 3.34 -16.62
C VAL A 103 -5.54 4.87 -16.52
N GLU A 104 -6.54 5.55 -17.06
CA GLU A 104 -6.61 7.02 -16.99
C GLU A 104 -6.80 7.53 -15.55
N ARG A 105 -7.59 6.84 -14.73
CA ARG A 105 -7.73 7.17 -13.30
C ARG A 105 -6.42 6.96 -12.55
N SER A 106 -5.73 5.85 -12.80
CA SER A 106 -4.43 5.56 -12.19
C SER A 106 -3.36 6.61 -12.56
N LYS A 107 -3.35 7.09 -13.82
CA LYS A 107 -2.46 8.18 -14.24
C LYS A 107 -2.75 9.47 -13.48
N ARG A 108 -4.02 9.85 -13.31
CA ARG A 108 -4.39 11.03 -12.51
C ARG A 108 -3.96 10.90 -11.04
N ILE A 109 -4.04 9.69 -10.47
CA ILE A 109 -3.56 9.45 -9.10
C ILE A 109 -2.03 9.54 -9.03
N LEU A 110 -1.30 9.03 -10.03
CA LEU A 110 0.15 9.19 -10.15
C LEU A 110 0.55 10.67 -10.22
N ASP A 111 -0.19 11.49 -11.00
CA ASP A 111 0.04 12.93 -11.08
C ASP A 111 -0.24 13.66 -9.75
N LEU A 112 -1.32 13.26 -9.06
CA LEU A 112 -1.62 13.81 -7.74
C LEU A 112 -0.54 13.42 -6.71
N ALA A 113 -0.06 12.18 -6.73
CA ALA A 113 1.03 11.76 -5.86
C ALA A 113 2.27 12.63 -6.05
N LYS A 114 2.63 12.97 -7.30
CA LYS A 114 3.72 13.93 -7.59
C LYS A 114 3.46 15.30 -6.99
N GLN A 115 2.24 15.82 -7.08
CA GLN A 115 1.87 17.09 -6.46
C GLN A 115 1.98 17.03 -4.93
N LEU A 116 1.70 15.87 -4.32
CA LEU A 116 1.88 15.61 -2.89
C LEU A 116 3.32 15.23 -2.50
N GLU A 117 4.30 15.49 -3.38
CA GLU A 117 5.72 15.20 -3.19
C GLU A 117 6.00 13.71 -2.92
N CYS A 118 5.14 12.82 -3.43
CA CYS A 118 5.22 11.39 -3.31
C CYS A 118 5.49 10.74 -4.67
N ASN A 119 6.36 9.73 -4.72
CA ASN A 119 6.71 9.03 -5.95
C ASN A 119 6.20 7.58 -5.99
N VAL A 120 5.33 7.19 -5.06
CA VAL A 120 4.80 5.82 -4.97
C VAL A 120 3.28 5.86 -4.91
N VAL A 121 2.65 5.16 -5.85
CA VAL A 121 1.21 4.87 -5.83
C VAL A 121 1.05 3.36 -5.64
N THR A 122 0.47 2.93 -4.54
CA THR A 122 0.18 1.51 -4.26
C THR A 122 -1.18 1.11 -4.82
N THR A 123 -1.33 -0.14 -5.23
CA THR A 123 -2.57 -0.63 -5.84
C THR A 123 -2.63 -2.15 -5.88
N HIS A 124 -3.85 -2.70 -5.96
CA HIS A 124 -4.07 -4.06 -6.48
C HIS A 124 -4.35 -4.02 -7.98
N ILE A 125 -3.90 -5.04 -8.70
CA ILE A 125 -4.14 -5.17 -10.15
C ILE A 125 -5.06 -6.33 -10.52
N GLY A 126 -5.60 -7.02 -9.53
CA GLY A 126 -6.28 -8.30 -9.66
C GLY A 126 -5.29 -9.46 -9.50
N THR A 127 -5.73 -10.69 -9.73
CA THR A 127 -4.89 -11.89 -9.60
C THR A 127 -4.17 -12.20 -10.91
N VAL A 128 -2.84 -12.16 -10.91
CA VAL A 128 -2.04 -12.55 -12.07
C VAL A 128 -2.11 -14.06 -12.28
N PRO A 129 -2.62 -14.55 -13.43
CA PRO A 129 -2.65 -15.98 -13.72
C PRO A 129 -1.24 -16.58 -13.79
N ALA A 130 -1.07 -17.80 -13.23
CA ALA A 130 0.20 -18.52 -13.35
C ALA A 130 0.52 -18.84 -14.84
N GLU A 131 -0.50 -19.32 -15.57
CA GLU A 131 -0.39 -19.70 -16.97
C GLU A 131 -0.60 -18.50 -17.90
N GLU A 132 0.04 -18.51 -19.07
CA GLU A 132 -0.23 -17.54 -20.13
C GLU A 132 -1.63 -17.77 -20.69
N ASN A 133 -2.45 -16.70 -20.68
CA ASN A 133 -3.82 -16.72 -21.19
C ASN A 133 -4.28 -15.30 -21.58
N ALA A 134 -5.50 -15.18 -22.13
CA ALA A 134 -6.05 -13.90 -22.56
C ALA A 134 -6.19 -12.88 -21.41
N LYS A 135 -6.54 -13.33 -20.21
CA LYS A 135 -6.65 -12.47 -19.03
C LYS A 135 -5.29 -11.86 -18.65
N LYS A 136 -4.23 -12.68 -18.58
CA LYS A 136 -2.87 -12.21 -18.30
C LYS A 136 -2.37 -11.20 -19.32
N GLU A 137 -2.72 -11.41 -20.61
CA GLU A 137 -2.38 -10.47 -21.67
C GLU A 137 -3.12 -9.14 -21.56
N VAL A 138 -4.40 -9.15 -21.17
CA VAL A 138 -5.19 -7.95 -20.88
C VAL A 138 -4.56 -7.15 -19.73
N MET A 139 -4.19 -7.82 -18.64
CA MET A 139 -3.48 -7.20 -17.51
C MET A 139 -2.13 -6.63 -17.94
N ARG A 140 -1.36 -7.39 -18.76
CA ARG A 140 -0.04 -6.98 -19.24
C ARG A 140 -0.10 -5.68 -20.06
N LYS A 141 -1.08 -5.54 -20.95
CA LYS A 141 -1.25 -4.31 -21.74
C LYS A 141 -1.49 -3.09 -20.83
N ALA A 142 -2.43 -3.20 -19.90
CA ALA A 142 -2.76 -2.10 -18.99
C ALA A 142 -1.57 -1.74 -18.07
N CYS A 143 -0.94 -2.75 -17.46
CA CYS A 143 0.22 -2.54 -16.58
C CYS A 143 1.44 -1.99 -17.35
N ARG A 144 1.68 -2.43 -18.60
CA ARG A 144 2.75 -1.87 -19.43
C ARG A 144 2.52 -0.38 -19.75
N GLU A 145 1.29 0.02 -20.05
CA GLU A 145 0.96 1.43 -20.27
C GLU A 145 1.21 2.27 -19.04
N LEU A 146 0.80 1.78 -17.85
CA LEU A 146 1.05 2.43 -16.57
C LEU A 146 2.54 2.45 -16.21
N ALA A 147 3.29 1.38 -16.54
CA ALA A 147 4.73 1.34 -16.32
C ALA A 147 5.46 2.44 -17.11
N LEU A 148 5.13 2.58 -18.40
CA LEU A 148 5.72 3.61 -19.25
C LEU A 148 5.34 5.01 -18.79
N TYR A 149 4.10 5.21 -18.34
CA TYR A 149 3.66 6.49 -17.79
C TYR A 149 4.39 6.84 -16.50
N ALA A 150 4.45 5.92 -15.55
CA ALA A 150 5.15 6.11 -14.28
C ALA A 150 6.64 6.39 -14.48
N ASP A 151 7.31 5.66 -15.40
CA ASP A 151 8.70 5.93 -15.79
C ASP A 151 8.86 7.37 -16.33
N SER A 152 7.92 7.83 -17.17
CA SER A 152 8.00 9.15 -17.81
C SER A 152 7.94 10.33 -16.84
N ILE A 153 7.29 10.13 -15.66
CA ILE A 153 7.16 11.16 -14.62
C ILE A 153 8.06 10.89 -13.39
N GLY A 154 8.92 9.86 -13.45
CA GLY A 154 9.79 9.47 -12.34
C GLY A 154 9.00 9.04 -11.10
N SER A 155 7.99 8.19 -11.28
CA SER A 155 7.13 7.64 -10.23
C SER A 155 7.11 6.11 -10.29
N SER A 156 6.46 5.48 -9.32
CA SER A 156 6.27 4.03 -9.24
C SER A 156 4.80 3.71 -9.04
N PHE A 157 4.27 2.86 -9.91
CA PHE A 157 2.96 2.23 -9.74
C PHE A 157 3.19 0.89 -9.06
N ALA A 158 3.05 0.85 -7.74
CA ALA A 158 3.51 -0.24 -6.89
C ALA A 158 2.38 -1.25 -6.63
N VAL A 159 2.47 -2.39 -7.31
CA VAL A 159 1.51 -3.50 -7.17
C VAL A 159 1.69 -4.17 -5.82
N GLU A 160 0.59 -4.40 -5.11
CA GLU A 160 0.62 -5.10 -3.84
C GLU A 160 0.73 -6.61 -4.04
N THR A 161 1.61 -7.25 -3.27
CA THR A 161 1.70 -8.72 -3.21
C THR A 161 0.44 -9.29 -2.56
N GLY A 162 0.01 -10.48 -3.01
CA GLY A 162 -1.11 -11.11 -2.32
C GLY A 162 -1.75 -12.29 -3.02
N PRO A 163 -2.54 -12.10 -4.09
CA PRO A 163 -3.35 -13.20 -4.62
C PRO A 163 -2.57 -14.23 -5.43
N GLU A 164 -1.30 -13.96 -5.76
CA GLU A 164 -0.37 -14.89 -6.41
C GLU A 164 0.94 -14.98 -5.62
N THR A 165 1.74 -16.02 -5.91
CA THR A 165 3.08 -16.16 -5.32
C THR A 165 4.04 -15.09 -5.82
N ALA A 166 5.08 -14.82 -5.03
CA ALA A 166 6.13 -13.87 -5.40
C ALA A 166 6.79 -14.20 -6.74
N GLN A 167 6.91 -15.50 -7.09
CA GLN A 167 7.48 -15.95 -8.35
C GLN A 167 6.59 -15.60 -9.56
N ILE A 168 5.28 -15.82 -9.45
CA ILE A 168 4.31 -15.48 -10.52
C ILE A 168 4.31 -13.97 -10.77
N LEU A 169 4.31 -13.18 -9.69
CA LEU A 169 4.38 -11.72 -9.82
C LEU A 169 5.70 -11.27 -10.45
N LEU A 170 6.85 -11.86 -10.06
CA LEU A 170 8.15 -11.56 -10.69
C LEU A 170 8.12 -11.77 -12.20
N GLU A 171 7.66 -12.95 -12.66
CA GLU A 171 7.58 -13.29 -14.07
C GLU A 171 6.67 -12.32 -14.84
N PHE A 172 5.55 -11.92 -14.24
CA PHE A 172 4.66 -10.92 -14.81
C PHE A 172 5.35 -9.56 -14.95
N LEU A 173 5.99 -9.06 -13.90
CA LEU A 173 6.69 -7.77 -13.91
C LEU A 173 7.85 -7.76 -14.91
N ASP A 174 8.62 -8.84 -14.99
CA ASP A 174 9.70 -8.98 -15.96
C ASP A 174 9.17 -8.96 -17.41
N SER A 175 7.94 -9.43 -17.65
CA SER A 175 7.31 -9.44 -18.97
C SER A 175 6.82 -8.06 -19.44
N LEU A 176 6.73 -7.06 -18.56
CA LEU A 176 6.24 -5.72 -18.91
C LEU A 176 7.23 -4.95 -19.80
N GLY A 177 8.53 -5.22 -19.69
CA GLY A 177 9.56 -4.53 -20.47
C GLY A 177 9.65 -3.02 -20.20
N ALA A 178 9.23 -2.57 -19.03
CA ALA A 178 9.28 -1.19 -18.51
C ALA A 178 9.40 -1.21 -16.99
N GLY A 179 9.96 -0.15 -16.40
CA GLY A 179 10.38 -0.14 -15.00
C GLY A 179 9.41 0.48 -14.02
N GLY A 180 8.43 1.25 -14.49
CA GLY A 180 7.56 2.08 -13.63
C GLY A 180 6.52 1.30 -12.82
N VAL A 181 6.22 0.04 -13.17
CA VAL A 181 5.47 -0.86 -12.28
C VAL A 181 6.45 -1.53 -11.32
N ARG A 182 6.19 -1.35 -10.05
CA ARG A 182 7.03 -1.78 -8.92
C ARG A 182 6.18 -2.60 -7.95
N VAL A 183 6.70 -2.85 -6.75
CA VAL A 183 6.04 -3.66 -5.72
C VAL A 183 5.85 -2.86 -4.44
N ASN A 184 4.61 -2.84 -3.97
CA ASN A 184 4.26 -2.64 -2.57
C ASN A 184 4.24 -4.02 -1.91
N TYR A 185 5.19 -4.30 -1.05
CA TYR A 185 5.38 -5.63 -0.51
C TYR A 185 4.60 -5.81 0.80
N ASP A 186 3.53 -6.57 0.77
CA ASP A 186 2.80 -7.02 1.95
C ASP A 186 3.18 -8.48 2.27
N PRO A 187 3.89 -8.73 3.39
CA PRO A 187 4.31 -10.07 3.76
C PRO A 187 3.14 -10.93 4.24
N ALA A 188 2.11 -10.32 4.85
CA ALA A 188 0.98 -11.06 5.38
C ALA A 188 0.08 -11.60 4.27
N ASN A 189 -0.10 -10.84 3.19
CA ASN A 189 -0.89 -11.31 2.05
C ASN A 189 -0.31 -12.58 1.42
N LEU A 190 1.02 -12.70 1.34
CA LEU A 190 1.67 -13.93 0.87
C LEU A 190 1.40 -15.11 1.80
N VAL A 191 1.45 -14.89 3.12
CA VAL A 191 1.12 -15.93 4.11
C VAL A 191 -0.35 -16.31 4.05
N MET A 192 -1.23 -15.31 4.05
CA MET A 192 -2.68 -15.49 4.18
C MET A 192 -3.32 -16.06 2.91
N CYS A 193 -2.97 -15.49 1.76
CA CYS A 193 -3.71 -15.79 0.52
C CYS A 193 -3.16 -17.01 -0.23
N VAL A 194 -1.84 -17.22 -0.23
CA VAL A 194 -1.19 -18.23 -1.08
C VAL A 194 -0.19 -19.13 -0.36
N ALA A 195 -0.06 -19.00 0.97
CA ALA A 195 0.88 -19.78 1.79
C ALA A 195 2.34 -19.74 1.24
N ASP A 196 2.74 -18.59 0.66
CA ASP A 196 4.11 -18.38 0.19
C ASP A 196 5.00 -17.90 1.35
N ASP A 197 6.31 -18.05 1.19
CA ASP A 197 7.30 -17.63 2.18
C ASP A 197 7.69 -16.15 1.95
N PRO A 198 7.25 -15.21 2.82
CA PRO A 198 7.51 -13.80 2.60
C PRO A 198 9.00 -13.44 2.69
N VAL A 199 9.83 -14.22 3.39
CA VAL A 199 11.28 -13.98 3.44
C VAL A 199 11.93 -14.29 2.10
N LYS A 200 11.56 -15.43 1.48
CA LYS A 200 12.00 -15.76 0.11
C LYS A 200 11.45 -14.76 -0.91
N GLY A 201 10.18 -14.36 -0.76
CA GLY A 201 9.53 -13.39 -1.60
C GLY A 201 10.28 -12.05 -1.67
N VAL A 202 10.85 -11.56 -0.56
CA VAL A 202 11.72 -10.37 -0.56
C VAL A 202 12.91 -10.55 -1.49
N HIS A 203 13.59 -11.71 -1.46
CA HIS A 203 14.72 -11.95 -2.36
C HIS A 203 14.29 -12.11 -3.82
N THR A 204 13.12 -12.71 -4.05
CA THR A 204 12.55 -12.90 -5.39
C THR A 204 12.19 -11.54 -6.03
N LEU A 205 11.51 -10.68 -5.31
CA LEU A 205 11.01 -9.39 -5.81
C LEU A 205 11.91 -8.20 -5.52
N GLY A 206 13.07 -8.40 -4.90
CA GLY A 206 13.90 -7.34 -4.30
C GLY A 206 14.21 -6.15 -5.22
N LYS A 207 14.43 -6.39 -6.52
CA LYS A 207 14.67 -5.32 -7.50
C LYS A 207 13.46 -4.42 -7.77
N TYR A 208 12.25 -4.87 -7.38
CA TYR A 208 10.99 -4.17 -7.61
C TYR A 208 10.43 -3.50 -6.35
N ILE A 209 10.83 -3.92 -5.13
CA ILE A 209 10.25 -3.43 -3.88
C ILE A 209 10.60 -1.95 -3.67
N VAL A 210 9.58 -1.09 -3.64
CA VAL A 210 9.71 0.36 -3.38
C VAL A 210 8.94 0.82 -2.15
N HIS A 211 7.98 0.03 -1.69
CA HIS A 211 7.17 0.28 -0.51
C HIS A 211 6.82 -1.04 0.15
N THR A 212 6.46 -1.03 1.44
CA THR A 212 6.00 -2.23 2.14
C THR A 212 4.84 -1.91 3.07
N HIS A 213 3.92 -2.87 3.21
CA HIS A 213 3.00 -2.88 4.33
C HIS A 213 3.60 -3.67 5.51
N ALA A 214 3.29 -3.22 6.70
CA ALA A 214 3.52 -3.95 7.93
C ALA A 214 2.17 -4.46 8.42
N LYS A 215 1.87 -5.69 8.04
CA LYS A 215 0.64 -6.43 8.30
C LYS A 215 1.01 -7.86 8.70
N ASP A 216 0.19 -8.51 9.50
CA ASP A 216 0.41 -9.89 9.92
C ASP A 216 -0.90 -10.67 9.92
N GLY A 217 -0.82 -11.97 9.76
CA GLY A 217 -1.97 -12.85 9.72
C GLY A 217 -1.58 -14.30 9.45
N VAL A 218 -2.57 -15.15 9.37
CA VAL A 218 -2.42 -16.58 9.13
C VAL A 218 -3.43 -17.08 8.12
N GLN A 219 -3.04 -18.07 7.32
CA GLN A 219 -3.99 -18.86 6.54
C GLN A 219 -4.63 -19.89 7.45
N LEU A 220 -5.97 -19.94 7.51
CA LEU A 220 -6.73 -20.90 8.31
C LEU A 220 -7.02 -22.18 7.55
N THR A 221 -7.43 -22.04 6.28
CA THR A 221 -7.70 -23.18 5.39
C THR A 221 -7.15 -22.92 3.99
N ALA A 222 -6.76 -23.98 3.30
CA ALA A 222 -6.21 -23.91 1.94
C ALA A 222 -7.29 -24.09 0.84
N ASN A 223 -8.42 -24.72 1.16
CA ASN A 223 -9.49 -24.95 0.17
C ASN A 223 -10.88 -25.07 0.86
N PRO A 224 -11.76 -24.07 0.72
CA PRO A 224 -11.46 -22.74 0.17
C PRO A 224 -10.39 -22.04 1.01
N VAL A 225 -9.67 -21.09 0.42
CA VAL A 225 -8.73 -20.25 1.17
C VAL A 225 -9.51 -19.36 2.13
N THR A 226 -9.18 -19.49 3.41
CA THR A 226 -9.64 -18.56 4.46
C THR A 226 -8.46 -18.13 5.31
N TRP A 227 -8.53 -16.93 5.84
CA TRP A 227 -7.44 -16.32 6.58
C TRP A 227 -7.96 -15.44 7.73
N GLU A 228 -7.06 -15.09 8.61
CA GLU A 228 -7.31 -14.14 9.68
C GLU A 228 -6.15 -13.16 9.76
N GLU A 229 -6.45 -11.85 9.68
CA GLU A 229 -5.49 -10.80 9.99
C GLU A 229 -5.34 -10.68 11.51
N LEU A 230 -4.11 -10.70 11.98
CA LEU A 230 -3.75 -10.67 13.39
C LEU A 230 -2.93 -9.41 13.72
N PRO A 231 -2.91 -8.95 14.99
CA PRO A 231 -1.99 -7.92 15.42
C PRO A 231 -0.54 -8.28 15.07
N LEU A 232 0.24 -7.27 14.71
CA LEU A 232 1.62 -7.43 14.24
C LEU A 232 2.46 -8.26 15.22
N GLY A 233 3.19 -9.24 14.70
CA GLY A 233 3.97 -10.20 15.49
C GLY A 233 3.17 -11.35 16.10
N LYS A 234 1.88 -11.47 15.77
CA LYS A 234 1.01 -12.56 16.24
C LYS A 234 0.57 -13.51 15.12
N GLY A 235 0.93 -13.21 13.88
CA GLY A 235 0.62 -14.01 12.71
C GLY A 235 1.77 -14.94 12.28
N GLY A 236 1.82 -15.22 10.98
CA GLY A 236 2.78 -16.13 10.36
C GLY A 236 4.03 -15.48 9.79
N VAL A 237 4.14 -14.14 9.83
CA VAL A 237 5.31 -13.43 9.32
C VAL A 237 6.48 -13.58 10.28
N LYS A 238 7.60 -14.10 9.78
CA LYS A 238 8.85 -14.21 10.55
C LYS A 238 9.57 -12.86 10.52
N TRP A 239 9.20 -11.95 11.41
CA TRP A 239 9.57 -10.55 11.35
C TRP A 239 11.08 -10.29 11.34
N ASP A 240 11.85 -10.98 12.18
CA ASP A 240 13.29 -10.77 12.24
C ASP A 240 13.97 -11.15 10.92
N GLU A 241 13.63 -12.33 10.38
CA GLU A 241 14.14 -12.77 9.08
C GLU A 241 13.65 -11.87 7.93
N TYR A 242 12.40 -11.41 7.97
CA TYR A 242 11.83 -10.51 6.98
C TYR A 242 12.55 -9.15 6.96
N LEU A 243 12.73 -8.52 8.12
CA LEU A 243 13.44 -7.24 8.24
C LEU A 243 14.90 -7.36 7.80
N MET A 244 15.57 -8.47 8.15
CA MET A 244 16.92 -8.76 7.68
C MET A 244 16.99 -8.97 6.16
N ALA A 245 15.98 -9.62 5.57
CA ALA A 245 15.89 -9.78 4.12
C ALA A 245 15.72 -8.42 3.41
N LEU A 246 14.84 -7.56 3.92
CA LEU A 246 14.68 -6.18 3.41
C LEU A 246 16.00 -5.39 3.48
N ASN A 247 16.69 -5.46 4.62
CA ASN A 247 17.98 -4.81 4.78
C ASN A 247 19.02 -5.34 3.77
N LYS A 248 19.05 -6.66 3.55
CA LYS A 248 19.99 -7.30 2.62
C LYS A 248 19.81 -6.86 1.17
N ILE A 249 18.58 -6.56 0.74
CA ILE A 249 18.31 -5.99 -0.58
C ILE A 249 18.53 -4.47 -0.65
N GLY A 250 18.93 -3.83 0.46
CA GLY A 250 19.16 -2.39 0.54
C GLY A 250 17.87 -1.57 0.69
N PHE A 251 16.75 -2.16 1.10
CA PHE A 251 15.52 -1.42 1.32
C PHE A 251 15.64 -0.51 2.55
N GLY A 252 15.50 0.80 2.32
CA GLY A 252 15.53 1.83 3.37
C GLY A 252 14.25 2.65 3.47
N GLY A 253 13.15 2.17 2.84
CA GLY A 253 11.87 2.85 2.75
C GLY A 253 11.03 2.74 4.03
N PHE A 254 9.72 2.74 3.85
CA PHE A 254 8.74 2.73 4.93
C PHE A 254 8.19 1.33 5.17
N LEU A 255 8.10 0.95 6.45
CA LEU A 255 7.28 -0.14 6.96
C LEU A 255 5.94 0.49 7.32
N THR A 256 5.00 0.50 6.39
CA THR A 256 3.72 1.19 6.55
C THR A 256 2.72 0.26 7.22
N ILE A 257 2.38 0.57 8.47
CA ILE A 257 1.40 -0.19 9.24
C ILE A 257 0.04 -0.06 8.57
N GLU A 258 -0.51 -1.19 8.20
CA GLU A 258 -1.88 -1.35 7.71
C GLU A 258 -2.63 -2.28 8.64
N ARG A 259 -3.78 -1.81 9.14
CA ARG A 259 -4.66 -2.57 10.03
C ARG A 259 -6.10 -2.42 9.55
N GLU A 260 -6.67 -3.49 9.02
CA GLU A 260 -8.00 -3.46 8.39
C GLU A 260 -9.11 -3.96 9.32
N VAL A 261 -8.76 -4.66 10.39
CA VAL A 261 -9.70 -5.28 11.33
C VAL A 261 -9.30 -4.99 12.77
N GLY A 262 -10.15 -5.37 13.73
CA GLY A 262 -9.91 -5.22 15.18
C GLY A 262 -10.85 -4.20 15.81
N ASP A 263 -11.02 -4.34 17.13
CA ASP A 263 -11.96 -3.51 17.92
C ASP A 263 -11.31 -2.21 18.41
N SER A 264 -9.97 -2.11 18.33
CA SER A 264 -9.20 -0.97 18.84
C SER A 264 -8.05 -0.62 17.91
N PRO A 265 -8.33 -0.09 16.70
CA PRO A 265 -7.32 0.15 15.66
C PRO A 265 -6.16 1.03 16.14
N GLU A 266 -6.43 2.09 16.89
CA GLU A 266 -5.36 2.96 17.41
C GLU A 266 -4.41 2.20 18.35
N ALA A 267 -4.95 1.34 19.24
CA ALA A 267 -4.12 0.53 20.12
C ALA A 267 -3.29 -0.49 19.35
N ASP A 268 -3.88 -1.13 18.33
CA ASP A 268 -3.19 -2.09 17.46
C ASP A 268 -2.08 -1.42 16.66
N ILE A 269 -2.33 -0.23 16.10
CA ILE A 269 -1.33 0.55 15.33
C ILE A 269 -0.18 0.98 16.26
N ARG A 270 -0.48 1.42 17.48
CA ARG A 270 0.53 1.80 18.49
C ARG A 270 1.40 0.61 18.85
N MET A 271 0.79 -0.53 19.14
CA MET A 271 1.50 -1.79 19.42
C MET A 271 2.37 -2.22 18.24
N ALA A 272 1.86 -2.11 17.01
CA ALA A 272 2.61 -2.44 15.80
C ALA A 272 3.84 -1.52 15.63
N ALA A 273 3.67 -0.21 15.87
CA ALA A 273 4.77 0.75 15.81
C ALA A 273 5.86 0.47 16.86
N ASP A 274 5.46 0.14 18.10
CA ASP A 274 6.38 -0.23 19.17
C ASP A 274 7.12 -1.53 18.82
N PHE A 275 6.38 -2.55 18.38
CA PHE A 275 6.96 -3.82 17.94
C PHE A 275 8.02 -3.63 16.84
N LEU A 276 7.72 -2.85 15.78
CA LEU A 276 8.68 -2.61 14.71
C LEU A 276 9.92 -1.89 15.22
N ARG A 277 9.78 -0.87 16.08
CA ARG A 277 10.94 -0.18 16.67
C ARG A 277 11.82 -1.11 17.50
N GLU A 278 11.20 -1.96 18.32
CA GLU A 278 11.93 -2.96 19.11
C GLU A 278 12.69 -3.93 18.23
N ARG A 279 12.06 -4.45 17.16
CA ARG A 279 12.74 -5.39 16.24
C ARG A 279 13.88 -4.72 15.48
N LEU A 280 13.65 -3.53 14.92
CA LEU A 280 14.69 -2.77 14.23
C LEU A 280 15.90 -2.49 15.15
N ALA A 281 15.63 -2.03 16.37
CA ALA A 281 16.70 -1.77 17.36
C ALA A 281 17.47 -3.06 17.73
N ALA A 282 16.76 -4.17 17.97
CA ALA A 282 17.37 -5.46 18.30
C ALA A 282 18.24 -6.01 17.15
N LEU A 283 17.89 -5.71 15.90
CA LEU A 283 18.64 -6.13 14.71
C LEU A 283 19.72 -5.13 14.27
N GLY A 284 19.81 -3.95 14.89
CA GLY A 284 20.75 -2.89 14.52
C GLY A 284 20.41 -2.21 13.18
N LEU A 285 19.11 -2.09 12.86
CA LEU A 285 18.59 -1.56 11.59
C LEU A 285 18.00 -0.14 11.73
#